data_4cbbbf96ddbce3cab9c1f0141a165241
#
_entry.id   4cbbbf96ddbce3cab9c1f0141a165241
#
_cell.length_a   1.000
_cell.length_b   1.000
_cell.length_c   1.000
_cell.angle_alpha   90.00
_cell.angle_beta   90.00
_cell.angle_gamma   90.00
#
_symmetry.space_group_name_H-M   'P 1'
#
loop_
_entity.id
_entity.type
_entity.pdbx_description
1 polymer ?
#
loop_
_entity_poly.entity_id
_entity_poly.type
_entity_poly.pdbx_seq_one_letter_code
_entity_poly.pdbx_strand_id
1 'polypeptide(L)'
;MQYALDHPALSLTLQAPVSPYGFGGTRRDGTRLTDDDAGTGAGGANADFVQRLTDGDMGDDSPTSPRSVFRSGYVAPGYTSEHEDLWVESMNTTSTATGNYPGDSVDSPNWPGFAPGRIGVLNTMAPRYFDTSGIVDLAQKPPILWVHGTVDAIVSDASFFDLNHLGAIGVIPGWPGEDVAPAQPMVSQTRDVLDAYRAAGGTVTEVVLESVGHSPHLERPALFRRALLEAIGYIGAPADPAPPTEAIILSSSD
;
A
#
# COMPACT_ATOMS: atom_id res chain seq x y z
N MET A 1 2.28 11.00 3.35
CA MET A 1 3.24 11.42 4.40
C MET A 1 4.45 12.15 3.79
N GLN A 2 5.11 11.67 2.75
CA GLN A 2 6.32 12.28 2.17
C GLN A 2 6.21 13.80 1.93
N TYR A 3 5.12 14.26 1.30
CA TYR A 3 4.89 15.70 1.08
C TYR A 3 4.93 16.53 2.38
N ALA A 4 4.36 15.98 3.47
CA ALA A 4 4.26 16.69 4.75
C ALA A 4 5.60 16.80 5.51
N LEU A 5 6.62 16.02 5.13
CA LEU A 5 7.98 16.19 5.69
C LEU A 5 8.62 17.50 5.26
N ASP A 6 8.32 17.95 4.05
CA ASP A 6 8.97 19.14 3.44
C ASP A 6 8.03 20.34 3.33
N HIS A 7 6.71 20.12 3.45
CA HIS A 7 5.69 21.14 3.20
C HIS A 7 4.57 21.09 4.23
N PRO A 8 4.01 22.24 4.65
CA PRO A 8 2.86 22.27 5.54
C PRO A 8 1.63 21.63 4.85
N ALA A 9 0.89 20.85 5.62
CA ALA A 9 -0.38 20.26 5.21
C ALA A 9 -1.46 20.60 6.24
N LEU A 10 -2.70 20.80 5.79
CA LEU A 10 -3.84 21.06 6.66
C LEU A 10 -4.37 19.78 7.30
N SER A 11 -4.32 18.69 6.55
CA SER A 11 -4.68 17.34 6.97
C SER A 11 -4.03 16.31 6.05
N LEU A 12 -3.93 15.06 6.49
CA LEU A 12 -3.48 13.93 5.67
C LEU A 12 -4.55 12.85 5.68
N THR A 13 -4.88 12.33 4.51
CA THR A 13 -5.69 11.12 4.37
C THR A 13 -4.81 10.01 3.79
N LEU A 14 -4.62 8.96 4.55
CA LEU A 14 -3.85 7.77 4.19
C LEU A 14 -4.83 6.65 3.88
N GLN A 15 -4.92 6.28 2.60
CA GLN A 15 -5.74 5.16 2.16
C GLN A 15 -4.84 4.00 1.82
N ALA A 16 -4.93 2.90 2.59
CA ALA A 16 -4.11 1.70 2.39
C ALA A 16 -2.65 2.07 2.00
N PRO A 17 -1.96 2.93 2.77
CA PRO A 17 -0.68 3.49 2.37
C PRO A 17 0.40 2.42 2.42
N VAL A 18 1.41 2.55 1.56
CA VAL A 18 2.66 1.82 1.76
C VAL A 18 3.21 2.11 3.17
N SER A 19 3.89 1.12 3.76
CA SER A 19 4.55 1.31 5.07
C SER A 19 5.41 2.59 5.09
N PRO A 20 5.50 3.27 6.23
CA PRO A 20 6.44 4.41 6.39
C PRO A 20 7.88 4.10 6.02
N TYR A 21 8.26 2.82 6.02
CA TYR A 21 9.61 2.33 5.69
C TYR A 21 9.73 1.74 4.29
N GLY A 22 8.79 2.05 3.38
CA GLY A 22 8.78 1.53 2.03
C GLY A 22 8.03 0.21 1.87
N PHE A 23 8.17 -0.42 0.70
CA PHE A 23 7.48 -1.65 0.33
C PHE A 23 8.46 -2.80 0.17
N GLY A 24 8.36 -3.80 1.04
CA GLY A 24 9.27 -4.95 1.11
C GLY A 24 10.58 -4.62 1.87
N GLY A 25 11.28 -5.64 2.30
CA GLY A 25 12.68 -5.57 2.70
C GLY A 25 13.00 -4.89 4.03
N THR A 26 12.02 -4.67 4.93
CA THR A 26 12.29 -4.11 6.27
C THR A 26 11.68 -4.95 7.38
N ARG A 27 12.33 -4.92 8.56
CA ARG A 27 11.78 -5.43 9.81
C ARG A 27 10.76 -4.43 10.39
N ARG A 28 10.04 -4.86 11.43
CA ARG A 28 9.00 -4.04 12.08
C ARG A 28 9.49 -2.66 12.52
N ASP A 29 10.71 -2.56 12.97
CA ASP A 29 11.34 -1.30 13.42
C ASP A 29 11.89 -0.43 12.29
N GLY A 30 11.67 -0.82 11.02
CA GLY A 30 12.18 -0.13 9.83
C GLY A 30 13.61 -0.52 9.44
N THR A 31 14.29 -1.39 10.22
CA THR A 31 15.63 -1.86 9.86
C THR A 31 15.59 -2.63 8.55
N ARG A 32 16.42 -2.22 7.59
CA ARG A 32 16.54 -2.89 6.29
C ARG A 32 17.16 -4.28 6.44
N LEU A 33 16.65 -5.25 5.67
CA LEU A 33 17.14 -6.63 5.73
C LEU A 33 18.51 -6.80 5.06
N THR A 34 18.77 -6.02 4.01
CA THR A 34 20.04 -6.04 3.27
C THR A 34 20.45 -4.61 2.90
N ASP A 35 21.76 -4.39 2.73
CA ASP A 35 22.30 -3.07 2.37
C ASP A 35 21.87 -2.61 0.97
N ASP A 36 21.51 -3.53 0.11
CA ASP A 36 21.09 -3.28 -1.28
C ASP A 36 19.57 -3.29 -1.49
N ASP A 37 18.77 -3.56 -0.41
CA ASP A 37 17.31 -3.72 -0.45
C ASP A 37 16.87 -4.84 -1.39
N ALA A 38 17.59 -5.97 -1.38
CA ALA A 38 17.25 -7.12 -2.21
C ALA A 38 15.77 -7.53 -2.08
N GLY A 39 15.16 -7.88 -3.20
CA GLY A 39 13.76 -8.29 -3.25
C GLY A 39 12.75 -7.13 -3.26
N THR A 40 13.21 -5.88 -3.32
CA THR A 40 12.32 -4.72 -3.41
C THR A 40 12.38 -4.04 -4.78
N GLY A 41 11.44 -3.12 -5.03
CA GLY A 41 11.41 -2.32 -6.25
C GLY A 41 10.99 -3.09 -7.49
N ALA A 42 11.45 -2.61 -8.65
CA ALA A 42 10.94 -3.02 -9.96
C ALA A 42 11.24 -4.48 -10.34
N GLY A 43 12.31 -5.07 -9.81
CA GLY A 43 12.66 -6.47 -10.09
C GLY A 43 11.61 -7.49 -9.62
N GLY A 44 10.73 -7.11 -8.69
CA GLY A 44 9.60 -7.92 -8.23
C GLY A 44 8.36 -7.88 -9.15
N ALA A 45 8.34 -7.01 -10.15
CA ALA A 45 7.21 -6.90 -11.05
C ALA A 45 7.09 -8.14 -11.95
N ASN A 46 5.87 -8.67 -12.08
CA ASN A 46 5.61 -9.76 -13.00
C ASN A 46 5.68 -9.26 -14.46
N ALA A 47 6.61 -9.80 -15.24
CA ALA A 47 6.86 -9.36 -16.62
C ALA A 47 5.64 -9.58 -17.55
N ASP A 48 4.87 -10.66 -17.36
CA ASP A 48 3.65 -10.91 -18.13
C ASP A 48 2.56 -9.88 -17.81
N PHE A 49 2.39 -9.50 -16.54
CA PHE A 49 1.49 -8.42 -16.16
C PHE A 49 1.90 -7.08 -16.81
N VAL A 50 3.21 -6.76 -16.79
CA VAL A 50 3.72 -5.52 -17.43
C VAL A 50 3.45 -5.53 -18.93
N GLN A 51 3.65 -6.67 -19.60
CA GLN A 51 3.37 -6.80 -21.04
C GLN A 51 1.88 -6.63 -21.32
N ARG A 52 1.00 -7.24 -20.52
CA ARG A 52 -0.46 -7.12 -20.66
C ARG A 52 -0.96 -5.69 -20.44
N LEU A 53 -0.38 -4.95 -19.49
CA LEU A 53 -0.64 -3.52 -19.35
C LEU A 53 -0.25 -2.75 -20.63
N THR A 54 0.92 -3.07 -21.20
CA THR A 54 1.42 -2.43 -22.44
C THR A 54 0.46 -2.69 -23.61
N ASP A 55 -0.08 -3.89 -23.69
CA ASP A 55 -0.98 -4.34 -24.75
C ASP A 55 -2.43 -3.86 -24.54
N GLY A 56 -2.74 -3.27 -23.38
CA GLY A 56 -4.10 -2.83 -23.05
C GLY A 56 -5.09 -4.00 -22.85
N ASP A 57 -4.60 -5.12 -22.26
CA ASP A 57 -5.40 -6.34 -22.09
C ASP A 57 -6.59 -6.11 -21.14
N MET A 58 -7.80 -6.31 -21.67
CA MET A 58 -9.08 -6.20 -20.94
C MET A 58 -9.65 -7.57 -20.55
N GLY A 59 -8.96 -8.67 -20.89
CA GLY A 59 -9.41 -10.05 -20.63
C GLY A 59 -9.25 -10.49 -19.17
N ASP A 60 -9.70 -11.71 -18.89
CA ASP A 60 -9.56 -12.38 -17.60
C ASP A 60 -9.12 -13.85 -17.72
N ASP A 61 -8.55 -14.21 -18.87
CA ASP A 61 -8.08 -15.56 -19.22
C ASP A 61 -6.74 -15.95 -18.58
N SER A 62 -6.10 -15.01 -17.89
CA SER A 62 -4.83 -15.21 -17.19
C SER A 62 -4.86 -14.61 -15.78
N PRO A 63 -4.21 -15.26 -14.79
CA PRO A 63 -4.07 -14.68 -13.45
C PRO A 63 -3.24 -13.38 -13.43
N THR A 64 -2.49 -13.11 -14.48
CA THR A 64 -1.67 -11.91 -14.67
C THR A 64 -2.32 -10.86 -15.58
N SER A 65 -3.55 -11.06 -16.05
CA SER A 65 -4.28 -10.00 -16.74
C SER A 65 -4.59 -8.85 -15.77
N PRO A 66 -4.63 -7.57 -16.23
CA PRO A 66 -4.97 -6.43 -15.38
C PRO A 66 -6.28 -6.62 -14.62
N ARG A 67 -7.30 -7.24 -15.24
CA ARG A 67 -8.58 -7.57 -14.60
C ARG A 67 -8.42 -8.58 -13.47
N SER A 68 -7.67 -9.67 -13.70
CA SER A 68 -7.43 -10.68 -12.67
C SER A 68 -6.62 -10.12 -11.50
N VAL A 69 -5.61 -9.30 -11.78
CA VAL A 69 -4.82 -8.60 -10.76
C VAL A 69 -5.68 -7.59 -10.00
N PHE A 70 -6.57 -6.85 -10.67
CA PHE A 70 -7.53 -5.97 -10.00
C PHE A 70 -8.40 -6.75 -9.01
N ARG A 71 -9.02 -7.85 -9.46
CA ARG A 71 -9.92 -8.69 -8.62
C ARG A 71 -9.21 -9.39 -7.46
N SER A 72 -7.96 -9.78 -7.63
CA SER A 72 -7.20 -10.54 -6.63
C SER A 72 -6.38 -9.68 -5.68
N GLY A 73 -6.00 -8.47 -6.08
CA GLY A 73 -5.13 -7.59 -5.31
C GLY A 73 -5.83 -6.31 -4.82
N TYR A 74 -6.54 -5.62 -5.72
CA TYR A 74 -7.01 -4.26 -5.43
C TYR A 74 -8.35 -4.21 -4.70
N VAL A 75 -9.15 -5.25 -4.75
CA VAL A 75 -10.46 -5.32 -4.08
C VAL A 75 -10.60 -6.63 -3.30
N ALA A 76 -11.56 -6.66 -2.38
CA ALA A 76 -11.83 -7.85 -1.58
C ALA A 76 -12.28 -9.03 -2.46
N PRO A 77 -11.96 -10.27 -2.08
CA PRO A 77 -12.42 -11.46 -2.79
C PRO A 77 -13.95 -11.47 -2.97
N GLY A 78 -14.40 -11.64 -4.22
CA GLY A 78 -15.82 -11.66 -4.56
C GLY A 78 -16.48 -10.28 -4.71
N TYR A 79 -15.75 -9.19 -4.56
CA TYR A 79 -16.25 -7.87 -4.88
C TYR A 79 -16.56 -7.74 -6.38
N THR A 80 -17.68 -7.12 -6.70
CA THR A 80 -18.13 -6.86 -8.07
C THR A 80 -18.65 -5.45 -8.21
N SER A 81 -18.47 -4.84 -9.38
CA SER A 81 -19.00 -3.51 -9.68
C SER A 81 -19.32 -3.38 -11.16
N GLU A 82 -20.35 -2.60 -11.49
CA GLU A 82 -20.65 -2.20 -12.85
C GLU A 82 -19.57 -1.31 -13.48
N HIS A 83 -18.67 -0.75 -12.67
CA HIS A 83 -17.58 0.11 -13.11
C HIS A 83 -16.25 -0.63 -13.30
N GLU A 84 -16.21 -1.95 -13.16
CA GLU A 84 -14.97 -2.73 -13.25
C GLU A 84 -14.22 -2.50 -14.56
N ASP A 85 -14.93 -2.46 -15.69
CA ASP A 85 -14.33 -2.20 -16.99
C ASP A 85 -13.62 -0.86 -17.04
N LEU A 86 -14.22 0.19 -16.47
CA LEU A 86 -13.63 1.52 -16.37
C LEU A 86 -12.33 1.50 -15.55
N TRP A 87 -12.30 0.76 -14.44
CA TRP A 87 -11.11 0.69 -13.58
C TRP A 87 -9.99 -0.11 -14.23
N VAL A 88 -10.30 -1.20 -14.91
CA VAL A 88 -9.32 -1.99 -15.68
C VAL A 88 -8.78 -1.18 -16.87
N GLU A 89 -9.64 -0.45 -17.59
CA GLU A 89 -9.21 0.48 -18.63
C GLU A 89 -8.27 1.54 -18.06
N SER A 90 -8.61 2.11 -16.89
CA SER A 90 -7.74 3.07 -16.19
C SER A 90 -6.38 2.47 -15.80
N MET A 91 -6.33 1.21 -15.33
CA MET A 91 -5.06 0.52 -15.08
C MET A 91 -4.21 0.42 -16.34
N ASN A 92 -4.81 0.14 -17.49
CA ASN A 92 -4.14 0.04 -18.78
C ASN A 92 -3.64 1.39 -19.32
N THR A 93 -3.97 2.52 -18.68
CA THR A 93 -3.32 3.82 -18.98
C THR A 93 -1.96 3.96 -18.33
N THR A 94 -1.52 2.99 -17.52
CA THR A 94 -0.20 2.99 -16.89
C THR A 94 0.88 2.96 -17.96
N SER A 95 1.76 3.98 -17.96
CA SER A 95 2.90 4.01 -18.87
C SER A 95 3.94 2.98 -18.47
N THR A 96 4.25 2.06 -19.37
CA THR A 96 5.32 1.06 -19.24
C THR A 96 6.59 1.45 -19.98
N ALA A 97 6.66 2.67 -20.52
CA ALA A 97 7.86 3.20 -21.13
C ALA A 97 9.03 3.27 -20.14
N THR A 98 10.26 3.24 -20.66
CA THR A 98 11.49 3.31 -19.85
C THR A 98 11.42 4.50 -18.86
N GLY A 99 11.70 4.22 -17.60
CA GLY A 99 11.64 5.22 -16.52
C GLY A 99 10.29 5.37 -15.83
N ASN A 100 9.26 4.66 -16.30
CA ASN A 100 7.94 4.64 -15.66
C ASN A 100 7.71 3.30 -14.90
N TYR A 101 6.59 2.63 -15.13
CA TYR A 101 6.30 1.34 -14.50
C TYR A 101 6.90 0.17 -15.29
N PRO A 102 7.52 -0.82 -14.67
CA PRO A 102 7.83 -0.91 -13.23
C PRO A 102 9.09 -0.13 -12.83
N GLY A 103 10.06 0.01 -13.71
CA GLY A 103 11.38 0.57 -13.48
C GLY A 103 12.50 -0.41 -13.85
N ASP A 104 13.74 -0.10 -13.44
CA ASP A 104 14.91 -0.93 -13.61
C ASP A 104 15.25 -1.71 -12.34
N SER A 105 16.05 -2.76 -12.48
CA SER A 105 16.61 -3.54 -11.39
C SER A 105 18.10 -3.83 -11.64
N VAL A 106 18.80 -4.16 -10.58
CA VAL A 106 20.20 -4.60 -10.61
C VAL A 106 20.33 -5.97 -9.98
N ASP A 107 21.37 -6.72 -10.35
CA ASP A 107 21.66 -8.00 -9.72
C ASP A 107 22.03 -7.82 -8.24
N SER A 108 21.65 -8.78 -7.42
CA SER A 108 21.97 -8.83 -5.99
C SER A 108 22.54 -10.20 -5.62
N PRO A 109 23.58 -10.26 -4.75
CA PRO A 109 24.04 -11.50 -4.15
C PRO A 109 23.06 -12.04 -3.09
N ASN A 110 22.12 -11.21 -2.64
CA ASN A 110 21.12 -11.57 -1.65
C ASN A 110 19.86 -12.13 -2.33
N TRP A 111 19.13 -13.00 -1.63
CA TRP A 111 17.85 -13.49 -2.11
C TRP A 111 16.86 -12.33 -2.27
N PRO A 112 16.04 -12.31 -3.32
CA PRO A 112 15.83 -13.30 -4.39
C PRO A 112 16.73 -13.11 -5.64
N GLY A 113 17.83 -12.40 -5.58
CA GLY A 113 18.81 -12.25 -6.64
C GLY A 113 18.77 -10.93 -7.37
N PHE A 114 17.91 -9.99 -6.96
CA PHE A 114 17.84 -8.64 -7.51
C PHE A 114 17.62 -7.59 -6.41
N ALA A 115 17.92 -6.34 -6.75
CA ALA A 115 17.71 -5.17 -5.91
C ALA A 115 17.15 -4.00 -6.77
N PRO A 116 16.58 -2.95 -6.14
CA PRO A 116 16.02 -1.83 -6.88
C PRO A 116 17.11 -1.06 -7.66
N GLY A 117 16.76 -0.68 -8.89
CA GLY A 117 17.56 0.23 -9.69
C GLY A 117 17.37 1.69 -9.26
N ARG A 118 17.46 2.62 -10.23
CA ARG A 118 17.45 4.05 -9.98
C ARG A 118 16.29 4.79 -10.63
N ILE A 119 15.57 4.14 -11.52
CA ILE A 119 14.47 4.73 -12.29
C ILE A 119 13.21 3.88 -12.17
N GLY A 120 12.06 4.52 -12.31
CA GLY A 120 10.75 3.87 -12.36
C GLY A 120 9.99 3.87 -11.04
N VAL A 121 8.69 3.64 -11.19
CA VAL A 121 7.69 3.86 -10.13
C VAL A 121 7.94 2.95 -8.92
N LEU A 122 8.17 1.65 -9.13
CA LEU A 122 8.28 0.73 -8.00
C LEU A 122 9.55 0.97 -7.18
N ASN A 123 10.61 1.46 -7.80
CA ASN A 123 11.84 1.79 -7.07
C ASN A 123 11.66 2.96 -6.11
N THR A 124 10.71 3.88 -6.36
CA THR A 124 10.45 5.00 -5.44
C THR A 124 9.93 4.54 -4.08
N MET A 125 9.40 3.32 -3.99
CA MET A 125 8.92 2.72 -2.74
C MET A 125 9.95 1.82 -2.06
N ALA A 126 11.13 1.61 -2.65
CA ALA A 126 12.17 0.82 -2.00
C ALA A 126 12.71 1.54 -0.75
N PRO A 127 13.06 0.82 0.33
CA PRO A 127 13.44 1.41 1.62
C PRO A 127 14.56 2.44 1.56
N ARG A 128 15.52 2.29 0.63
CA ARG A 128 16.61 3.27 0.42
C ARG A 128 16.16 4.62 -0.11
N TYR A 129 14.97 4.67 -0.74
CA TYR A 129 14.44 5.88 -1.37
C TYR A 129 13.19 6.40 -0.67
N PHE A 130 12.63 5.63 0.25
CA PHE A 130 11.36 5.95 0.90
C PHE A 130 11.41 5.66 2.39
N ASP A 131 11.45 6.73 3.18
CA ASP A 131 11.26 6.68 4.62
C ASP A 131 10.44 7.92 5.03
N THR A 132 9.26 7.69 5.55
CA THR A 132 8.36 8.74 6.04
C THR A 132 8.13 8.67 7.55
N SER A 133 8.92 7.87 8.26
CA SER A 133 8.83 7.74 9.73
C SER A 133 9.11 9.05 10.46
N GLY A 134 9.89 9.95 9.86
CA GLY A 134 10.14 11.30 10.37
C GLY A 134 8.89 12.18 10.50
N ILE A 135 7.71 11.74 10.05
CA ILE A 135 6.44 12.42 10.29
C ILE A 135 6.18 12.66 11.78
N VAL A 136 6.73 11.79 12.64
CA VAL A 136 6.64 11.89 14.11
C VAL A 136 7.27 13.16 14.65
N ASP A 137 8.33 13.66 13.98
CA ASP A 137 9.14 14.78 14.45
C ASP A 137 8.68 16.14 13.93
N LEU A 138 7.60 16.18 13.14
CA LEU A 138 7.07 17.45 12.63
C LEU A 138 6.71 18.39 13.78
N ALA A 139 7.17 19.66 13.68
CA ALA A 139 6.82 20.70 14.64
C ALA A 139 5.32 21.05 14.59
N GLN A 140 4.75 21.06 13.39
CA GLN A 140 3.31 21.20 13.16
C GLN A 140 2.77 19.89 12.63
N LYS A 141 1.91 19.25 13.41
CA LYS A 141 1.35 17.95 13.14
C LYS A 141 -0.06 18.07 12.54
N PRO A 142 -0.23 17.88 11.22
CA PRO A 142 -1.57 17.85 10.63
C PRO A 142 -2.37 16.65 11.15
N PRO A 143 -3.69 16.76 11.36
CA PRO A 143 -4.51 15.61 11.67
C PRO A 143 -4.43 14.58 10.54
N ILE A 144 -4.36 13.31 10.93
CA ILE A 144 -4.24 12.17 10.00
C ILE A 144 -5.50 11.32 10.07
N LEU A 145 -6.13 11.07 8.93
CA LEU A 145 -7.10 10.00 8.73
C LEU A 145 -6.39 8.82 8.07
N TRP A 146 -6.46 7.64 8.68
CA TRP A 146 -5.97 6.39 8.10
C TRP A 146 -7.13 5.43 7.86
N VAL A 147 -7.37 5.07 6.58
CA VAL A 147 -8.44 4.15 6.17
C VAL A 147 -7.81 2.95 5.48
N HIS A 148 -8.13 1.75 5.95
CA HIS A 148 -7.66 0.50 5.34
C HIS A 148 -8.65 -0.65 5.54
N GLY A 149 -8.52 -1.69 4.73
CA GLY A 149 -9.38 -2.88 4.78
C GLY A 149 -8.72 -4.04 5.51
N THR A 150 -9.54 -4.94 6.09
CA THR A 150 -9.03 -6.12 6.82
C THR A 150 -8.56 -7.25 5.92
N VAL A 151 -8.89 -7.22 4.62
CA VAL A 151 -8.50 -8.24 3.64
C VAL A 151 -7.67 -7.65 2.49
N ASP A 152 -6.93 -6.57 2.77
CA ASP A 152 -6.00 -5.97 1.81
C ASP A 152 -4.87 -6.96 1.47
N ALA A 153 -4.81 -7.37 0.20
CA ALA A 153 -3.79 -8.30 -0.28
C ALA A 153 -2.46 -7.62 -0.63
N ILE A 154 -2.46 -6.28 -0.80
CA ILE A 154 -1.27 -5.50 -1.21
C ILE A 154 -0.55 -4.95 0.02
N VAL A 155 -1.27 -4.25 0.91
CA VAL A 155 -0.68 -3.67 2.12
C VAL A 155 -1.24 -4.36 3.35
N SER A 156 -0.53 -5.35 3.82
CA SER A 156 -0.87 -6.13 5.01
C SER A 156 0.40 -6.63 5.69
N ASP A 157 0.26 -7.26 6.85
CA ASP A 157 1.37 -7.91 7.54
C ASP A 157 1.72 -9.29 6.91
N ALA A 158 0.94 -9.72 5.91
CA ALA A 158 1.13 -10.94 5.13
C ALA A 158 0.78 -10.66 3.64
N SER A 159 1.44 -9.66 3.06
CA SER A 159 1.14 -9.17 1.71
C SER A 159 1.47 -10.21 0.64
N PHE A 160 0.54 -10.48 -0.26
CA PHE A 160 0.78 -11.29 -1.47
C PHE A 160 1.61 -10.57 -2.54
N PHE A 161 2.04 -9.34 -2.26
CA PHE A 161 2.97 -8.56 -3.10
C PHE A 161 4.35 -8.41 -2.43
N ASP A 162 4.53 -8.96 -1.22
CA ASP A 162 5.83 -9.05 -0.55
C ASP A 162 6.51 -10.39 -0.90
N LEU A 163 7.66 -10.34 -1.55
CA LEU A 163 8.40 -11.53 -1.96
C LEU A 163 8.82 -12.40 -0.78
N ASN A 164 9.10 -11.79 0.38
CA ASN A 164 9.45 -12.53 1.59
C ASN A 164 8.27 -13.37 2.08
N HIS A 165 7.05 -12.80 2.08
CA HIS A 165 5.84 -13.56 2.38
C HIS A 165 5.60 -14.67 1.36
N LEU A 166 5.72 -14.37 0.06
CA LEU A 166 5.57 -15.36 -1.01
C LEU A 166 6.61 -16.49 -0.91
N GLY A 167 7.84 -16.16 -0.51
CA GLY A 167 8.87 -17.16 -0.21
C GLY A 167 8.50 -18.05 0.97
N ALA A 168 8.04 -17.46 2.07
CA ALA A 168 7.64 -18.18 3.28
C ALA A 168 6.50 -19.18 3.04
N ILE A 169 5.56 -18.87 2.16
CA ILE A 169 4.47 -19.78 1.76
C ILE A 169 4.81 -20.68 0.56
N GLY A 170 6.07 -20.67 0.10
CA GLY A 170 6.58 -21.59 -0.93
C GLY A 170 6.24 -21.21 -2.38
N VAL A 171 5.75 -20.01 -2.66
CA VAL A 171 5.47 -19.52 -4.02
C VAL A 171 6.76 -19.15 -4.75
N ILE A 172 7.72 -18.53 -4.04
CA ILE A 172 9.02 -18.19 -4.59
C ILE A 172 10.09 -19.13 -4.03
N PRO A 173 10.85 -19.84 -4.87
CA PRO A 173 11.84 -20.81 -4.43
C PRO A 173 13.06 -20.15 -3.79
N GLY A 174 13.80 -20.97 -3.00
CA GLY A 174 15.08 -20.56 -2.41
C GLY A 174 14.98 -19.59 -1.25
N TRP A 175 13.79 -19.41 -0.66
CA TRP A 175 13.61 -18.54 0.50
C TRP A 175 14.55 -18.94 1.65
N PRO A 176 15.34 -17.98 2.20
CA PRO A 176 16.40 -18.29 3.15
C PRO A 176 15.92 -18.46 4.60
N GLY A 177 14.61 -18.34 4.84
CA GLY A 177 14.00 -18.47 6.18
C GLY A 177 13.68 -17.13 6.82
N GLU A 178 12.83 -17.21 7.86
CA GLU A 178 12.25 -16.07 8.58
C GLU A 178 13.31 -15.15 9.22
N ASP A 179 14.42 -15.72 9.71
CA ASP A 179 15.50 -14.94 10.34
C ASP A 179 16.18 -13.99 9.35
N VAL A 180 16.27 -14.39 8.07
CA VAL A 180 16.97 -13.65 7.01
C VAL A 180 16.01 -12.77 6.22
N ALA A 181 14.88 -13.32 5.80
CA ALA A 181 13.90 -12.65 4.96
C ALA A 181 12.47 -12.80 5.52
N PRO A 182 12.17 -12.17 6.69
CA PRO A 182 10.83 -12.13 7.25
C PRO A 182 9.89 -11.34 6.33
N ALA A 183 8.61 -11.70 6.34
CA ALA A 183 7.57 -10.87 5.73
C ALA A 183 7.56 -9.48 6.39
N GLN A 184 7.35 -8.44 5.61
CA GLN A 184 7.25 -7.09 6.14
C GLN A 184 5.88 -6.84 6.78
N PRO A 185 5.79 -6.50 8.06
CA PRO A 185 4.51 -6.25 8.73
C PRO A 185 4.05 -4.80 8.50
N MET A 186 3.58 -4.49 7.28
CA MET A 186 3.35 -3.12 6.80
C MET A 186 2.26 -2.38 7.57
N VAL A 187 1.17 -3.05 7.95
CA VAL A 187 0.08 -2.45 8.75
C VAL A 187 0.56 -2.20 10.17
N SER A 188 1.28 -3.15 10.76
CA SER A 188 1.86 -3.00 12.09
C SER A 188 2.88 -1.85 12.14
N GLN A 189 3.74 -1.74 11.13
CA GLN A 189 4.70 -0.63 10.99
C GLN A 189 4.01 0.72 10.90
N THR A 190 2.96 0.82 10.08
CA THR A 190 2.16 2.04 9.93
C THR A 190 1.52 2.42 11.27
N ARG A 191 0.97 1.46 11.98
CA ARG A 191 0.35 1.68 13.31
C ARG A 191 1.37 2.15 14.32
N ASP A 192 2.54 1.51 14.40
CA ASP A 192 3.60 1.88 15.34
C ASP A 192 4.07 3.33 15.11
N VAL A 193 4.24 3.77 13.85
CA VAL A 193 4.61 5.16 13.52
C VAL A 193 3.48 6.13 13.86
N LEU A 194 2.23 5.78 13.58
CA LEU A 194 1.08 6.63 13.88
C LEU A 194 0.81 6.70 15.39
N ASP A 195 1.09 5.66 16.15
CA ASP A 195 1.01 5.69 17.63
C ASP A 195 2.13 6.59 18.21
N ALA A 196 3.34 6.51 17.67
CA ALA A 196 4.40 7.44 18.04
C ALA A 196 4.04 8.91 17.68
N TYR A 197 3.37 9.11 16.51
CA TYR A 197 2.86 10.42 16.11
C TYR A 197 1.82 10.97 17.11
N ARG A 198 0.88 10.12 17.58
CA ARG A 198 -0.07 10.47 18.65
C ARG A 198 0.66 10.84 19.95
N ALA A 199 1.60 9.99 20.38
CA ALA A 199 2.40 10.22 21.60
C ALA A 199 3.18 11.54 21.54
N ALA A 200 3.58 11.97 20.34
CA ALA A 200 4.23 13.26 20.07
C ALA A 200 3.23 14.44 19.91
N GLY A 201 1.95 14.26 20.24
CA GLY A 201 0.91 15.30 20.23
C GLY A 201 0.15 15.46 18.91
N GLY A 202 0.30 14.54 17.96
CA GLY A 202 -0.49 14.49 16.73
C GLY A 202 -1.87 13.85 16.93
N THR A 203 -2.80 14.14 16.03
CA THR A 203 -4.13 13.52 16.00
C THR A 203 -4.20 12.50 14.86
N VAL A 204 -4.64 11.28 15.16
CA VAL A 204 -4.86 10.24 14.16
C VAL A 204 -6.22 9.58 14.39
N THR A 205 -7.02 9.52 13.34
CA THR A 205 -8.24 8.71 13.28
C THR A 205 -7.96 7.50 12.39
N GLU A 206 -8.09 6.30 12.94
CA GLU A 206 -7.99 5.05 12.19
C GLU A 206 -9.40 4.52 11.90
N VAL A 207 -9.67 4.21 10.63
CA VAL A 207 -10.91 3.58 10.15
C VAL A 207 -10.57 2.26 9.50
N VAL A 208 -10.90 1.18 10.19
CA VAL A 208 -10.72 -0.20 9.71
C VAL A 208 -12.04 -0.67 9.10
N LEU A 209 -12.01 -1.10 7.85
CA LEU A 209 -13.18 -1.57 7.13
C LEU A 209 -13.15 -3.08 6.99
N GLU A 210 -14.10 -3.75 7.63
CA GLU A 210 -14.21 -5.21 7.59
C GLU A 210 -14.54 -5.71 6.18
N SER A 211 -13.86 -6.79 5.75
CA SER A 211 -14.05 -7.44 4.45
C SER A 211 -13.85 -6.49 3.26
N VAL A 212 -12.96 -5.52 3.42
CA VAL A 212 -12.56 -4.56 2.37
C VAL A 212 -11.10 -4.80 2.01
N GLY A 213 -10.77 -4.72 0.73
CA GLY A 213 -9.42 -4.88 0.19
C GLY A 213 -8.61 -3.57 0.17
N HIS A 214 -7.75 -3.45 -0.82
CA HIS A 214 -6.82 -2.33 -0.99
C HIS A 214 -7.51 -1.01 -1.44
N SER A 215 -8.75 -1.09 -1.93
CA SER A 215 -9.46 0.06 -2.51
C SER A 215 -10.72 0.45 -1.74
N PRO A 216 -10.61 0.91 -0.48
CA PRO A 216 -11.77 1.30 0.34
C PRO A 216 -12.72 2.29 -0.34
N HIS A 217 -12.18 3.21 -1.14
CA HIS A 217 -12.95 4.23 -1.86
C HIS A 217 -13.81 3.65 -2.99
N LEU A 218 -13.42 2.51 -3.55
CA LEU A 218 -14.19 1.78 -4.56
C LEU A 218 -15.20 0.84 -3.92
N GLU A 219 -14.78 0.13 -2.88
CA GLU A 219 -15.57 -0.93 -2.26
C GLU A 219 -16.62 -0.42 -1.29
N ARG A 220 -16.33 0.67 -0.58
CA ARG A 220 -17.21 1.33 0.41
C ARG A 220 -17.21 2.86 0.23
N PRO A 221 -17.61 3.38 -0.95
CA PRO A 221 -17.48 4.80 -1.28
C PRO A 221 -18.20 5.72 -0.31
N ALA A 222 -19.36 5.33 0.20
CA ALA A 222 -20.11 6.14 1.17
C ALA A 222 -19.37 6.26 2.50
N LEU A 223 -18.83 5.14 3.02
CA LEU A 223 -18.08 5.14 4.30
C LEU A 223 -16.78 5.92 4.16
N PHE A 224 -16.02 5.67 3.07
CA PHE A 224 -14.79 6.39 2.79
C PHE A 224 -15.01 7.90 2.68
N ARG A 225 -16.00 8.32 1.87
CA ARG A 225 -16.36 9.73 1.68
C ARG A 225 -16.76 10.38 2.99
N ARG A 226 -17.58 9.71 3.83
CA ARG A 226 -17.99 10.22 5.14
C ARG A 226 -16.77 10.45 6.02
N ALA A 227 -15.90 9.44 6.19
CA ALA A 227 -14.69 9.57 7.00
C ALA A 227 -13.79 10.71 6.51
N LEU A 228 -13.63 10.87 5.19
CA LEU A 228 -12.87 11.96 4.58
C LEU A 228 -13.46 13.32 4.92
N LEU A 229 -14.78 13.51 4.73
CA LEU A 229 -15.45 14.79 4.97
C LEU A 229 -15.45 15.18 6.46
N GLU A 230 -15.59 14.21 7.36
CA GLU A 230 -15.44 14.41 8.80
C GLU A 230 -14.01 14.84 9.15
N ALA A 231 -13.00 14.16 8.60
CA ALA A 231 -11.58 14.45 8.87
C ALA A 231 -11.13 15.85 8.42
N ILE A 232 -11.69 16.37 7.32
CA ILE A 232 -11.40 17.74 6.83
C ILE A 232 -12.31 18.82 7.43
N GLY A 233 -13.20 18.46 8.38
CA GLY A 233 -14.10 19.41 9.05
C GLY A 233 -15.17 20.02 8.12
N TYR A 234 -15.58 19.31 7.07
CA TYR A 234 -16.63 19.77 6.15
C TYR A 234 -17.99 19.70 6.84
N ILE A 235 -18.49 20.87 7.26
CA ILE A 235 -19.80 21.01 7.91
C ILE A 235 -20.86 21.12 6.83
N GLY A 236 -21.75 20.15 6.73
CA GLY A 236 -22.87 20.16 5.76
C GLY A 236 -22.82 19.02 4.74
N ALA A 237 -22.01 18.01 4.96
CA ALA A 237 -22.17 16.75 4.24
C ALA A 237 -23.61 16.23 4.44
N PRO A 238 -24.33 15.82 3.36
CA PRO A 238 -25.66 15.24 3.50
C PRO A 238 -25.56 14.05 4.47
N ALA A 239 -26.55 13.92 5.35
CA ALA A 239 -26.65 12.76 6.24
C ALA A 239 -26.78 11.51 5.36
N ASP A 240 -25.69 10.80 5.15
CA ASP A 240 -25.75 9.45 4.57
C ASP A 240 -26.52 8.54 5.57
N PRO A 241 -27.26 7.57 5.09
CA PRO A 241 -27.91 6.60 5.97
C PRO A 241 -26.86 5.98 6.89
N ALA A 242 -27.25 5.69 8.13
CA ALA A 242 -26.37 5.14 9.16
C ALA A 242 -25.49 4.01 8.55
N PRO A 243 -24.17 3.98 8.85
CA PRO A 243 -23.31 2.96 8.30
C PRO A 243 -23.87 1.58 8.66
N PRO A 244 -23.81 0.62 7.77
CA PRO A 244 -23.96 -0.78 8.15
C PRO A 244 -22.95 -1.07 9.27
N THR A 245 -23.27 -1.99 10.16
CA THR A 245 -22.54 -2.35 11.40
C THR A 245 -21.09 -2.86 11.19
N GLU A 246 -20.48 -2.56 10.04
CA GLU A 246 -19.25 -3.14 9.52
C GLU A 246 -18.00 -2.24 9.62
N ALA A 247 -18.11 -1.06 10.20
CA ALA A 247 -16.96 -0.18 10.39
C ALA A 247 -16.58 -0.08 11.87
N ILE A 248 -15.35 -0.45 12.21
CA ILE A 248 -14.77 -0.21 13.53
C ILE A 248 -13.97 1.08 13.43
N ILE A 249 -14.46 2.13 14.11
CA ILE A 249 -13.72 3.40 14.22
C ILE A 249 -12.91 3.32 15.51
N LEU A 250 -11.59 3.22 15.38
CA LEU A 250 -10.68 3.31 16.50
C LEU A 250 -10.27 4.78 16.65
N SER A 251 -11.06 5.55 17.42
CA SER A 251 -10.65 6.89 17.81
C SER A 251 -9.82 6.83 19.10
N SER A 252 -8.67 7.50 19.15
CA SER A 252 -8.04 7.80 20.42
C SER A 252 -8.90 8.85 21.12
N SER A 253 -9.73 8.43 22.06
CA SER A 253 -10.32 9.34 23.04
C SER A 253 -9.37 9.53 24.20
N ASP A 254 -9.13 10.78 24.55
CA ASP A 254 -8.61 11.38 25.79
C ASP A 254 -7.28 10.86 26.33
#